data_2a2284f28c9a698c33885a5fc642ba6d
#
_entry.id   2a2284f28c9a698c33885a5fc642ba6d
#
_cell.length_a   1.000
_cell.length_b   1.000
_cell.length_c   1.000
_cell.angle_alpha   90.00
_cell.angle_beta   90.00
_cell.angle_gamma   90.00
#
_symmetry.space_group_name_H-M   'P 1'
#
loop_
_entity.id
_entity.type
_entity.pdbx_description
1 polymer ?
#
loop_
_entity_poly.entity_id
_entity_poly.type
_entity_poly.pdbx_seq_one_letter_code
_entity_poly.pdbx_strand_id
1 'polypeptide(L)'
;NMDGSIERGYSGRSFFFRDNKVIVDERTRDYCRLVSSVGINGVVINNVNVNDAATWLITDKYLDRVKEIADIFAGYGIKLFLSLNFAASIELGGPDSADPLDEAVIEWWKAKIAEVYNKIPGLGGFLVKADSEGRPGPYTYGRTQADGANMLADIIKPYGGILIWRCFVYNCKQDW
;
A
#
# COMPACT_ATOMS: atom_id res chain seq x y z
N ASN A 1 11.63 5.35 16.66
CA ASN A 1 10.79 4.15 16.59
C ASN A 1 10.02 3.97 17.91
N MET A 2 8.76 3.54 17.85
CA MET A 2 7.90 3.39 19.03
C MET A 2 8.26 2.17 19.90
N ASP A 3 9.10 1.28 19.42
CA ASP A 3 9.66 0.15 20.17
C ASP A 3 10.98 0.47 20.89
N GLY A 4 11.40 1.74 20.83
CA GLY A 4 12.65 2.19 21.41
C GLY A 4 13.90 1.91 20.57
N SER A 5 13.76 1.32 19.39
CA SER A 5 14.89 1.08 18.50
C SER A 5 15.36 2.38 17.85
N ILE A 6 16.64 2.46 17.49
CA ILE A 6 17.25 3.58 16.79
C ILE A 6 17.42 3.33 15.29
N GLU A 7 16.83 2.26 14.77
CA GLU A 7 16.87 1.92 13.34
C GLU A 7 16.22 3.03 12.50
N ARG A 8 16.77 3.26 11.33
CA ARG A 8 16.22 4.25 10.39
C ARG A 8 14.82 3.84 9.94
N GLY A 9 13.89 4.81 9.91
CA GLY A 9 12.46 4.56 9.74
C GLY A 9 12.06 3.80 8.47
N TYR A 10 12.75 4.00 7.35
CA TYR A 10 12.41 3.29 6.10
C TYR A 10 12.94 1.85 6.04
N SER A 11 13.96 1.53 6.82
CA SER A 11 14.52 0.17 6.94
C SER A 11 14.04 -0.55 8.21
N GLY A 12 13.37 0.18 9.10
CA GLY A 12 12.86 -0.35 10.35
C GLY A 12 11.59 -1.16 10.18
N ARG A 13 11.24 -1.89 11.23
CA ARG A 13 10.03 -2.69 11.29
C ARG A 13 8.81 -1.78 11.42
N SER A 14 7.75 -2.10 10.71
CA SER A 14 6.47 -1.43 10.91
C SER A 14 5.94 -1.68 12.32
N PHE A 15 5.38 -0.66 12.94
CA PHE A 15 4.67 -0.79 14.22
C PHE A 15 3.39 -1.62 14.07
N PHE A 16 2.73 -1.54 12.91
CA PHE A 16 1.46 -2.20 12.63
C PHE A 16 1.60 -3.52 11.86
N PHE A 17 2.74 -3.75 11.21
CA PHE A 17 2.99 -4.98 10.47
C PHE A 17 4.45 -5.42 10.67
N ARG A 18 4.63 -6.49 11.42
CA ARG A 18 5.95 -7.09 11.69
C ARG A 18 5.80 -8.59 11.93
N ASP A 19 6.87 -9.31 11.69
CA ASP A 19 6.92 -10.76 11.90
C ASP A 19 5.74 -11.48 11.21
N ASN A 20 5.38 -11.00 10.01
CA ASN A 20 4.25 -11.47 9.19
C ASN A 20 2.88 -11.41 9.90
N LYS A 21 2.71 -10.45 10.81
CA LYS A 21 1.44 -10.25 11.53
C LYS A 21 1.02 -8.79 11.50
N VAL A 22 -0.27 -8.56 11.35
CA VAL A 22 -0.88 -7.26 11.60
C VAL A 22 -1.08 -7.12 13.11
N ILE A 23 -0.50 -6.07 13.69
CA ILE A 23 -0.51 -5.80 15.13
C ILE A 23 -1.61 -4.79 15.43
N VAL A 24 -2.51 -5.18 16.31
CA VAL A 24 -3.58 -4.32 16.86
C VAL A 24 -3.57 -4.49 18.37
N ASP A 25 -3.19 -3.45 19.09
CA ASP A 25 -3.10 -3.43 20.54
C ASP A 25 -3.43 -2.04 21.11
N GLU A 26 -3.25 -1.83 22.39
CA GLU A 26 -3.51 -0.53 23.03
C GLU A 26 -2.65 0.61 22.46
N ARG A 27 -1.43 0.31 22.02
CA ARG A 27 -0.53 1.28 21.39
C ARG A 27 -1.10 1.81 20.06
N THR A 28 -1.96 1.05 19.38
CA THR A 28 -2.65 1.54 18.18
C THR A 28 -3.51 2.76 18.51
N ARG A 29 -4.22 2.73 19.64
CA ARG A 29 -5.04 3.87 20.11
C ARG A 29 -4.19 5.03 20.60
N ASP A 30 -3.09 4.73 21.30
CA ASP A 30 -2.14 5.77 21.78
C ASP A 30 -1.50 6.48 20.59
N TYR A 31 -1.12 5.73 19.56
CA TYR A 31 -0.61 6.28 18.32
C TYR A 31 -1.64 7.20 17.65
N CYS A 32 -2.90 6.75 17.53
CA CYS A 32 -3.96 7.59 16.96
C CYS A 32 -4.15 8.90 17.73
N ARG A 33 -4.18 8.85 19.07
CA ARG A 33 -4.27 10.05 19.91
C ARG A 33 -3.11 11.01 19.65
N LEU A 34 -1.88 10.48 19.57
CA LEU A 34 -0.69 11.28 19.31
C LEU A 34 -0.78 11.96 17.94
N VAL A 35 -1.00 11.18 16.86
CA VAL A 35 -0.94 11.75 15.51
C VAL A 35 -2.12 12.65 15.20
N SER A 36 -3.33 12.37 15.72
CA SER A 36 -4.48 13.25 15.57
C SER A 36 -4.29 14.57 16.30
N SER A 37 -3.63 14.57 17.47
CA SER A 37 -3.40 15.80 18.26
C SER A 37 -2.49 16.80 17.54
N VAL A 38 -1.69 16.35 16.57
CA VAL A 38 -0.82 17.21 15.74
C VAL A 38 -1.36 17.38 14.31
N GLY A 39 -2.62 17.00 14.07
CA GLY A 39 -3.32 17.24 12.80
C GLY A 39 -3.00 16.26 11.68
N ILE A 40 -2.37 15.11 11.96
CA ILE A 40 -2.18 14.06 10.97
C ILE A 40 -3.51 13.35 10.73
N ASN A 41 -3.96 13.33 9.47
CA ASN A 41 -5.24 12.77 9.04
C ASN A 41 -5.13 11.57 8.10
N GLY A 42 -3.92 11.11 7.81
CA GLY A 42 -3.67 9.91 7.00
C GLY A 42 -2.39 9.21 7.42
N VAL A 43 -2.41 7.88 7.48
CA VAL A 43 -1.27 7.06 7.91
C VAL A 43 -1.13 5.84 7.02
N VAL A 44 0.07 5.61 6.51
CA VAL A 44 0.46 4.38 5.80
C VAL A 44 1.03 3.40 6.83
N ILE A 45 0.48 2.21 6.95
CA ILE A 45 0.82 1.26 8.03
C ILE A 45 1.94 0.28 7.71
N ASN A 46 2.35 0.15 6.47
CA ASN A 46 3.42 -0.75 6.07
C ASN A 46 4.50 -0.04 5.26
N ASN A 47 5.67 -0.68 5.17
CA ASN A 47 6.81 -0.13 4.45
C ASN A 47 6.48 0.02 2.95
N VAL A 48 6.99 1.08 2.34
CA VAL A 48 6.83 1.35 0.91
C VAL A 48 7.55 0.30 0.03
N ASN A 49 8.59 -0.32 0.55
CA ASN A 49 9.25 -1.46 -0.08
C ASN A 49 8.46 -2.74 0.23
N VAL A 50 7.32 -2.89 -0.43
CA VAL A 50 6.41 -4.03 -0.20
C VAL A 50 6.97 -5.28 -0.85
N ASN A 51 7.16 -6.32 -0.04
CA ASN A 51 7.65 -7.61 -0.48
C ASN A 51 7.06 -8.74 0.37
N ASP A 52 7.21 -9.98 -0.09
CA ASP A 52 6.86 -11.19 0.63
C ASP A 52 5.48 -11.10 1.34
N ALA A 53 5.46 -11.33 2.64
CA ALA A 53 4.22 -11.35 3.41
C ALA A 53 3.44 -10.02 3.37
N ALA A 54 4.09 -8.88 3.17
CA ALA A 54 3.41 -7.58 3.08
C ALA A 54 2.58 -7.44 1.79
N THR A 55 2.91 -8.16 0.71
CA THR A 55 2.10 -8.22 -0.51
C THR A 55 0.70 -8.78 -0.22
N TRP A 56 0.57 -9.65 0.77
CA TRP A 56 -0.70 -10.28 1.15
C TRP A 56 -1.63 -9.39 1.99
N LEU A 57 -1.22 -8.16 2.37
CA LEU A 57 -2.06 -7.24 3.15
C LEU A 57 -3.37 -6.87 2.47
N ILE A 58 -3.45 -7.00 1.15
CA ILE A 58 -4.64 -6.77 0.33
C ILE A 58 -5.47 -8.02 0.09
N THR A 59 -5.29 -9.09 0.89
CA THR A 59 -6.00 -10.36 0.75
C THR A 59 -6.71 -10.73 2.04
N ASP A 60 -7.64 -11.67 1.97
CA ASP A 60 -8.40 -12.18 3.12
C ASP A 60 -7.50 -12.67 4.26
N LYS A 61 -6.25 -13.03 3.96
CA LYS A 61 -5.28 -13.43 4.97
C LYS A 61 -5.09 -12.36 6.07
N TYR A 62 -5.16 -11.07 5.69
CA TYR A 62 -4.89 -9.97 6.61
C TYR A 62 -5.99 -8.89 6.64
N LEU A 63 -6.91 -8.85 5.67
CA LEU A 63 -7.88 -7.75 5.54
C LEU A 63 -8.74 -7.56 6.77
N ASP A 64 -9.11 -8.63 7.51
CA ASP A 64 -9.88 -8.49 8.75
C ASP A 64 -9.10 -7.69 9.80
N ARG A 65 -7.81 -7.99 9.97
CA ARG A 65 -6.96 -7.29 10.92
C ARG A 65 -6.62 -5.86 10.46
N VAL A 66 -6.45 -5.67 9.16
CA VAL A 66 -6.26 -4.32 8.57
C VAL A 66 -7.51 -3.48 8.80
N LYS A 67 -8.71 -4.08 8.65
CA LYS A 67 -9.98 -3.41 8.95
C LYS A 67 -10.06 -2.96 10.41
N GLU A 68 -9.65 -3.78 11.36
CA GLU A 68 -9.63 -3.38 12.78
C GLU A 68 -8.80 -2.12 13.01
N ILE A 69 -7.63 -2.00 12.36
CA ILE A 69 -6.81 -0.78 12.41
C ILE A 69 -7.56 0.39 11.77
N ALA A 70 -8.16 0.17 10.59
CA ALA A 70 -8.91 1.21 9.88
C ALA A 70 -10.07 1.75 10.72
N ASP A 71 -10.81 0.88 11.39
CA ASP A 71 -11.93 1.26 12.27
C ASP A 71 -11.44 2.07 13.48
N ILE A 72 -10.32 1.68 14.09
CA ILE A 72 -9.70 2.45 15.18
C ILE A 72 -9.27 3.83 14.66
N PHE A 73 -8.57 3.91 13.53
CA PHE A 73 -8.10 5.15 12.94
C PHE A 73 -9.24 6.09 12.60
N ALA A 74 -10.32 5.56 12.02
CA ALA A 74 -11.51 6.34 11.67
C ALA A 74 -12.14 7.03 12.90
N GLY A 75 -12.13 6.37 14.08
CA GLY A 75 -12.58 6.95 15.33
C GLY A 75 -11.79 8.19 15.80
N TYR A 76 -10.62 8.43 15.22
CA TYR A 76 -9.77 9.61 15.47
C TYR A 76 -9.68 10.55 14.26
N GLY A 77 -10.52 10.35 13.23
CA GLY A 77 -10.51 11.14 12.00
C GLY A 77 -9.30 10.88 11.09
N ILE A 78 -8.63 9.74 11.24
CA ILE A 78 -7.46 9.36 10.47
C ILE A 78 -7.86 8.34 9.41
N LYS A 79 -7.46 8.56 8.16
CA LYS A 79 -7.60 7.58 7.08
C LYS A 79 -6.41 6.64 7.06
N LEU A 80 -6.68 5.35 6.95
CA LEU A 80 -5.65 4.34 6.76
C LEU A 80 -5.28 4.23 5.29
N PHE A 81 -3.98 4.11 5.00
CA PHE A 81 -3.43 3.82 3.69
C PHE A 81 -2.56 2.56 3.76
N LEU A 82 -2.46 1.85 2.65
CA LEU A 82 -1.56 0.71 2.48
C LEU A 82 -0.53 0.99 1.40
N SER A 83 0.71 0.56 1.63
CA SER A 83 1.66 0.45 0.53
C SER A 83 1.36 -0.81 -0.29
N LEU A 84 1.41 -0.70 -1.62
CA LEU A 84 1.19 -1.81 -2.55
C LEU A 84 2.48 -2.26 -3.21
N ASN A 85 2.61 -3.56 -3.41
CA ASN A 85 3.50 -4.12 -4.39
C ASN A 85 2.86 -3.98 -5.78
N PHE A 86 3.49 -3.23 -6.70
CA PHE A 86 2.97 -3.05 -8.05
C PHE A 86 2.85 -4.37 -8.82
N ALA A 87 3.76 -5.31 -8.56
CA ALA A 87 3.76 -6.65 -9.15
C ALA A 87 2.93 -7.68 -8.35
N ALA A 88 1.97 -7.23 -7.52
CA ALA A 88 1.16 -8.13 -6.71
C ALA A 88 0.34 -9.13 -7.53
N SER A 89 -0.03 -8.80 -8.78
CA SER A 89 -0.69 -9.73 -9.70
C SER A 89 0.10 -11.03 -9.87
N ILE A 90 1.40 -10.93 -10.07
CA ILE A 90 2.30 -12.09 -10.23
C ILE A 90 2.39 -12.88 -8.91
N GLU A 91 2.62 -12.19 -7.80
CA GLU A 91 2.88 -12.83 -6.50
C GLU A 91 1.65 -13.45 -5.85
N LEU A 92 0.47 -12.98 -6.18
CA LEU A 92 -0.79 -13.45 -5.61
C LEU A 92 -1.55 -14.43 -6.53
N GLY A 93 -0.87 -14.97 -7.55
CA GLY A 93 -1.43 -16.01 -8.42
C GLY A 93 -2.43 -15.49 -9.46
N GLY A 94 -2.30 -14.24 -9.85
CA GLY A 94 -2.99 -13.64 -11.00
C GLY A 94 -2.20 -13.80 -12.29
N PRO A 95 -2.29 -12.85 -13.23
CA PRO A 95 -1.50 -12.86 -14.46
C PRO A 95 0.01 -12.91 -14.19
N ASP A 96 0.77 -13.59 -15.05
CA ASP A 96 2.23 -13.62 -15.02
C ASP A 96 2.88 -12.32 -15.55
N SER A 97 2.18 -11.21 -15.38
CA SER A 97 2.55 -9.88 -15.83
C SER A 97 2.14 -8.82 -14.80
N ALA A 98 2.82 -7.70 -14.83
CA ALA A 98 2.42 -6.47 -14.15
C ALA A 98 2.43 -5.27 -15.13
N ASP A 99 2.31 -5.52 -16.45
CA ASP A 99 2.20 -4.46 -17.46
C ASP A 99 0.92 -3.65 -17.21
N PRO A 100 1.01 -2.34 -16.92
CA PRO A 100 -0.16 -1.52 -16.64
C PRO A 100 -1.12 -1.34 -17.81
N LEU A 101 -0.73 -1.73 -19.02
CA LEU A 101 -1.57 -1.68 -20.21
C LEU A 101 -2.10 -3.06 -20.63
N ASP A 102 -1.75 -4.11 -19.89
CA ASP A 102 -2.31 -5.45 -20.10
C ASP A 102 -3.71 -5.53 -19.47
N GLU A 103 -4.71 -5.85 -20.31
CA GLU A 103 -6.12 -5.93 -19.88
C GLU A 103 -6.33 -6.95 -18.74
N ALA A 104 -5.62 -8.08 -18.76
CA ALA A 104 -5.72 -9.09 -17.70
C ALA A 104 -5.18 -8.55 -16.36
N VAL A 105 -4.13 -7.75 -16.38
CA VAL A 105 -3.58 -7.08 -15.21
C VAL A 105 -4.54 -6.03 -14.67
N ILE A 106 -5.13 -5.22 -15.57
CA ILE A 106 -6.11 -4.20 -15.21
C ILE A 106 -7.34 -4.84 -14.54
N GLU A 107 -7.90 -5.89 -15.13
CA GLU A 107 -9.06 -6.61 -14.57
C GLU A 107 -8.73 -7.27 -13.22
N TRP A 108 -7.55 -7.84 -13.09
CA TRP A 108 -7.09 -8.39 -11.81
C TRP A 108 -7.05 -7.31 -10.72
N TRP A 109 -6.47 -6.14 -11.04
CA TRP A 109 -6.43 -5.02 -10.09
C TRP A 109 -7.81 -4.47 -9.76
N LYS A 110 -8.72 -4.38 -10.75
CA LYS A 110 -10.13 -3.98 -10.50
C LYS A 110 -10.79 -4.91 -9.48
N ALA A 111 -10.67 -6.22 -9.70
CA ALA A 111 -11.23 -7.20 -8.78
C ALA A 111 -10.59 -7.09 -7.38
N LYS A 112 -9.27 -7.00 -7.30
CA LYS A 112 -8.54 -6.93 -6.03
C LYS A 112 -8.85 -5.65 -5.25
N ILE A 113 -8.89 -4.51 -5.90
CA ILE A 113 -9.25 -3.22 -5.26
C ILE A 113 -10.70 -3.23 -4.80
N ALA A 114 -11.61 -3.82 -5.58
CA ALA A 114 -13.01 -4.00 -5.16
C ALA A 114 -13.12 -4.84 -3.88
N GLU A 115 -12.40 -5.96 -3.78
CA GLU A 115 -12.35 -6.79 -2.55
C GLU A 115 -11.90 -5.95 -1.35
N VAL A 116 -10.82 -5.18 -1.49
CA VAL A 116 -10.28 -4.34 -0.42
C VAL A 116 -11.29 -3.29 0.03
N TYR A 117 -11.90 -2.53 -0.90
CA TYR A 117 -12.87 -1.49 -0.55
C TYR A 117 -14.21 -2.04 -0.07
N ASN A 118 -14.63 -3.22 -0.53
CA ASN A 118 -15.80 -3.90 0.03
C ASN A 118 -15.56 -4.25 1.51
N LYS A 119 -14.35 -4.63 1.87
CA LYS A 119 -13.98 -4.94 3.26
C LYS A 119 -13.74 -3.70 4.10
N ILE A 120 -13.11 -2.67 3.53
CA ILE A 120 -12.69 -1.43 4.21
C ILE A 120 -13.16 -0.21 3.40
N PRO A 121 -14.47 0.13 3.42
CA PRO A 121 -15.01 1.23 2.60
C PRO A 121 -14.38 2.59 2.90
N GLY A 122 -13.87 2.77 4.12
CA GLY A 122 -13.21 4.02 4.57
C GLY A 122 -11.71 4.07 4.31
N LEU A 123 -11.12 3.11 3.57
CA LEU A 123 -9.70 3.13 3.26
C LEU A 123 -9.33 4.41 2.50
N GLY A 124 -8.26 5.10 2.94
CA GLY A 124 -7.82 6.36 2.33
C GLY A 124 -7.23 6.16 0.93
N GLY A 125 -6.64 5.01 0.68
CA GLY A 125 -6.02 4.69 -0.60
C GLY A 125 -4.69 3.96 -0.44
N PHE A 126 -3.79 4.18 -1.41
CA PHE A 126 -2.58 3.38 -1.51
C PHE A 126 -1.34 4.22 -1.80
N LEU A 127 -0.19 3.75 -1.30
CA LEU A 127 1.14 4.25 -1.63
C LEU A 127 1.88 3.21 -2.48
N VAL A 128 2.45 3.64 -3.61
CA VAL A 128 3.18 2.76 -4.52
C VAL A 128 4.59 3.29 -4.78
N LYS A 129 5.55 2.39 -4.77
CA LYS A 129 6.91 2.57 -5.27
C LYS A 129 7.20 1.40 -6.21
N ALA A 130 7.11 1.64 -7.52
CA ALA A 130 7.36 0.63 -8.55
C ALA A 130 8.82 0.66 -9.02
N ASP A 131 9.23 -0.34 -9.81
CA ASP A 131 10.58 -0.49 -10.37
C ASP A 131 11.68 -0.41 -9.30
N SER A 132 11.45 -1.03 -8.16
CA SER A 132 12.31 -0.90 -6.99
C SER A 132 12.52 -2.23 -6.29
N GLU A 133 13.66 -2.40 -5.62
CA GLU A 133 14.00 -3.58 -4.82
C GLU A 133 13.94 -4.90 -5.62
N GLY A 134 14.31 -4.84 -6.91
CA GLY A 134 14.28 -6.00 -7.81
C GLY A 134 12.87 -6.45 -8.23
N ARG A 135 11.85 -5.65 -7.97
CA ARG A 135 10.45 -5.95 -8.34
C ARG A 135 10.11 -5.29 -9.67
N PRO A 136 9.31 -5.98 -10.52
CA PRO A 136 8.82 -5.38 -11.75
C PRO A 136 7.98 -4.12 -11.48
N GLY A 137 8.09 -3.18 -12.40
CA GLY A 137 7.26 -1.99 -12.45
C GLY A 137 7.02 -1.60 -13.90
N PRO A 138 6.45 -0.43 -14.19
CA PRO A 138 6.14 0.00 -15.56
C PRO A 138 7.34 -0.07 -16.51
N TYR A 139 8.53 0.32 -16.08
CA TYR A 139 9.72 0.28 -16.92
C TYR A 139 10.13 -1.13 -17.36
N THR A 140 9.84 -2.16 -16.58
CA THR A 140 10.09 -3.56 -16.96
C THR A 140 9.37 -3.93 -18.26
N TYR A 141 8.25 -3.28 -18.54
CA TYR A 141 7.38 -3.51 -19.71
C TYR A 141 7.51 -2.40 -20.76
N GLY A 142 8.50 -1.52 -20.67
CA GLY A 142 8.66 -0.38 -21.58
C GLY A 142 7.55 0.69 -21.43
N ARG A 143 6.94 0.76 -20.25
CA ARG A 143 5.91 1.75 -19.90
C ARG A 143 6.49 2.84 -19.02
N THR A 144 5.78 3.97 -18.93
CA THR A 144 6.15 5.08 -18.06
C THR A 144 5.60 4.92 -16.64
N GLN A 145 6.16 5.64 -15.67
CA GLN A 145 5.61 5.73 -14.32
C GLN A 145 4.16 6.26 -14.35
N ALA A 146 3.85 7.16 -15.30
CA ALA A 146 2.51 7.70 -15.48
C ALA A 146 1.50 6.62 -15.92
N ASP A 147 1.90 5.68 -16.79
CA ASP A 147 1.02 4.58 -17.20
C ASP A 147 0.61 3.73 -16.00
N GLY A 148 1.57 3.36 -15.15
CA GLY A 148 1.30 2.60 -13.93
C GLY A 148 0.45 3.37 -12.92
N ALA A 149 0.77 4.64 -12.72
CA ALA A 149 0.02 5.50 -11.79
C ALA A 149 -1.41 5.74 -12.26
N ASN A 150 -1.62 6.02 -13.54
CA ASN A 150 -2.95 6.26 -14.11
C ASN A 150 -3.81 5.00 -14.03
N MET A 151 -3.26 3.84 -14.37
CA MET A 151 -3.98 2.56 -14.28
C MET A 151 -4.56 2.36 -12.87
N LEU A 152 -3.75 2.46 -11.84
CA LEU A 152 -4.23 2.29 -10.46
C LEU A 152 -5.14 3.43 -10.00
N ALA A 153 -4.85 4.67 -10.36
CA ALA A 153 -5.67 5.83 -9.99
C ALA A 153 -7.09 5.72 -10.56
N ASP A 154 -7.23 5.32 -11.82
CA ASP A 154 -8.54 5.12 -12.45
C ASP A 154 -9.35 4.00 -11.78
N ILE A 155 -8.67 2.92 -11.37
CA ILE A 155 -9.30 1.81 -10.65
C ILE A 155 -9.77 2.23 -9.25
N ILE A 156 -9.01 3.07 -8.56
CA ILE A 156 -9.30 3.51 -7.18
C ILE A 156 -10.34 4.63 -7.14
N LYS A 157 -10.41 5.44 -8.18
CA LYS A 157 -11.27 6.64 -8.28
C LYS A 157 -12.74 6.40 -7.91
N PRO A 158 -13.42 5.32 -8.33
CA PRO A 158 -14.82 5.07 -7.96
C PRO A 158 -15.05 4.95 -6.45
N TYR A 159 -14.02 4.61 -5.69
CA TYR A 159 -14.07 4.44 -4.23
C TYR A 159 -13.70 5.71 -3.47
N GLY A 160 -13.34 6.81 -4.17
CA GLY A 160 -12.88 8.05 -3.54
C GLY A 160 -11.52 7.94 -2.86
N GLY A 161 -10.75 6.90 -3.21
CA GLY A 161 -9.41 6.69 -2.69
C GLY A 161 -8.37 7.59 -3.35
N ILE A 162 -7.22 7.72 -2.71
CA ILE A 162 -6.07 8.51 -3.18
C ILE A 162 -4.93 7.55 -3.51
N LEU A 163 -4.35 7.71 -4.68
CA LEU A 163 -3.08 7.07 -5.03
C LEU A 163 -1.92 8.03 -4.75
N ILE A 164 -0.98 7.60 -3.94
CA ILE A 164 0.29 8.29 -3.70
C ILE A 164 1.36 7.53 -4.47
N TRP A 165 1.85 8.12 -5.55
CA TRP A 165 2.87 7.48 -6.38
C TRP A 165 4.23 8.06 -6.09
N ARG A 166 5.15 7.22 -5.66
CA ARG A 166 6.54 7.61 -5.45
C ARG A 166 7.33 7.35 -6.73
N CYS A 167 7.57 8.41 -7.51
CA CYS A 167 8.49 8.38 -8.64
C CYS A 167 9.90 8.11 -8.11
N PHE A 168 10.38 6.88 -8.28
CA PHE A 168 11.68 6.45 -7.81
C PHE A 168 12.52 5.98 -9.01
N VAL A 169 13.73 6.50 -9.10
CA VAL A 169 14.70 6.10 -10.12
C VAL A 169 16.05 5.84 -9.47
N TYR A 170 16.75 4.82 -9.95
CA TYR A 170 18.08 4.46 -9.47
C TYR A 170 19.19 5.26 -10.15
N ASN A 171 18.91 5.88 -11.30
CA ASN A 171 19.88 6.70 -12.03
C ASN A 171 19.19 7.86 -12.74
N CYS A 172 19.97 8.95 -12.97
CA CYS A 172 19.46 10.17 -13.60
C CYS A 172 19.19 10.06 -15.12
N LYS A 173 19.42 8.89 -15.72
CA LYS A 173 19.16 8.65 -17.14
C LYS A 173 17.76 8.09 -17.42
N GLN A 174 17.02 7.73 -16.36
CA GLN A 174 15.61 7.34 -16.50
C GLN A 174 14.76 8.61 -16.71
N ASP A 175 13.89 8.59 -17.71
CA ASP A 175 12.90 9.64 -17.94
C ASP A 175 11.78 9.55 -16.86
N TRP A 176 11.27 10.71 -16.51
CA TRP A 176 10.21 10.89 -15.50
C TRP A 176 8.81 10.75 -16.09
#